data_2c37a0fdd2420b59a6aab8d958fca4fc
#
_entry.id   2c37a0fdd2420b59a6aab8d958fca4fc
#
_cell.length_a   1.000
_cell.length_b   1.000
_cell.length_c   1.000
_cell.angle_alpha   90.00
_cell.angle_beta   90.00
_cell.angle_gamma   90.00
#
_symmetry.space_group_name_H-M   'P 1'
#
loop_
_entity.id
_entity.type
_entity.pdbx_description
1 polymer ?
#
loop_
_entity_poly.entity_id
_entity_poly.type
_entity_poly.pdbx_seq_one_letter_code
_entity_poly.pdbx_strand_id
1 'polypeptide(L)'
;MKFKKILNIILVVFIFINTFQSYANANIIPMEEVYIEDFGECERHIQYHRESDGVWSYIITNMVGYKIDGKLHYAYCMQRDRKGAGGEADGYNVKISDMLKNSEVWRAIINGFPYKTAEELDVKNDQDAFVATKQAIYCVMYGWNVDLRYVGVDDEGWRIVDAIRRIVNSARNGTDTPDKTNLFTINKIGELKKESDKYYSQEFEVHNGTEMESYEITNIKNFPTGSFSVDMNNNKRTIFTSGKNFKILIPTDKIIENFEGIVTISGKLKTYPIFYGESYDKERQDYALTYD
;
A
#
# COMPACT_ATOMS: atom_id res chain seq x y z
N MET A 1 39.17 -39.51 -32.05
CA MET A 1 38.25 -38.39 -32.31
C MET A 1 37.14 -38.51 -31.29
N LYS A 2 37.21 -37.72 -30.18
CA LYS A 2 36.21 -37.76 -29.12
C LYS A 2 35.09 -36.78 -29.50
N PHE A 3 33.90 -37.31 -29.83
CA PHE A 3 32.70 -36.51 -30.01
C PHE A 3 32.33 -35.89 -28.67
N LYS A 4 32.48 -34.57 -28.54
CA LYS A 4 31.83 -33.80 -27.47
C LYS A 4 30.31 -33.79 -27.73
N LYS A 5 29.57 -34.62 -27.00
CA LYS A 5 28.12 -34.49 -26.93
C LYS A 5 27.82 -33.13 -26.33
N ILE A 6 27.31 -32.22 -27.16
CA ILE A 6 26.69 -30.98 -26.66
C ILE A 6 25.37 -31.40 -26.04
N LEU A 7 25.34 -31.44 -24.73
CA LEU A 7 24.12 -31.71 -23.95
C LEU A 7 23.29 -30.42 -23.96
N ASN A 8 22.23 -30.37 -24.76
CA ASN A 8 21.25 -29.31 -24.68
C ASN A 8 20.43 -29.53 -23.40
N ILE A 9 20.77 -28.79 -22.34
CA ILE A 9 20.03 -28.83 -21.07
C ILE A 9 18.84 -27.88 -21.20
N ILE A 10 17.63 -28.43 -21.31
CA ILE A 10 16.40 -27.67 -21.24
C ILE A 10 15.99 -27.63 -19.78
N LEU A 11 16.15 -26.47 -19.14
CA LEU A 11 15.66 -26.23 -17.78
C LEU A 11 14.19 -25.81 -17.84
N VAL A 12 13.28 -26.70 -17.48
CA VAL A 12 11.87 -26.34 -17.23
C VAL A 12 11.73 -26.01 -15.75
N VAL A 13 11.49 -24.75 -15.45
CA VAL A 13 11.25 -24.30 -14.07
C VAL A 13 9.76 -24.12 -13.90
N PHE A 14 9.11 -25.01 -13.15
CA PHE A 14 7.77 -24.76 -12.63
C PHE A 14 7.89 -23.83 -11.44
N ILE A 15 7.46 -22.58 -11.63
CA ILE A 15 7.30 -21.64 -10.53
C ILE A 15 5.94 -21.93 -9.92
N PHE A 16 5.89 -22.72 -8.85
CA PHE A 16 4.74 -22.67 -7.96
C PHE A 16 4.81 -21.32 -7.25
N ILE A 17 4.16 -20.33 -7.84
CA ILE A 17 3.66 -19.21 -7.06
C ILE A 17 2.66 -19.86 -6.13
N ASN A 18 3.06 -20.12 -4.87
CA ASN A 18 2.05 -20.07 -3.83
C ASN A 18 1.45 -18.69 -4.06
N THR A 19 0.31 -18.64 -4.76
CA THR A 19 -0.58 -17.53 -4.61
C THR A 19 -0.73 -17.44 -3.10
N PHE A 20 0.06 -16.57 -2.49
CA PHE A 20 -0.42 -15.94 -1.31
C PHE A 20 -1.74 -15.32 -1.80
N GLN A 21 -2.82 -16.04 -1.68
CA GLN A 21 -3.89 -15.40 -1.06
C GLN A 21 -3.23 -14.80 0.17
N SER A 22 -2.77 -13.53 0.05
CA SER A 22 -2.93 -12.66 1.18
C SER A 22 -4.44 -12.80 1.38
N TYR A 23 -4.78 -13.74 2.22
CA TYR A 23 -5.77 -13.44 3.17
C TYR A 23 -5.14 -12.22 3.85
N ALA A 24 -5.38 -11.04 3.31
CA ALA A 24 -5.85 -9.98 4.16
C ALA A 24 -6.94 -10.75 4.89
N ASN A 25 -6.52 -11.39 5.99
CA ASN A 25 -7.42 -12.22 6.73
C ASN A 25 -8.54 -11.25 7.02
N ALA A 26 -9.76 -11.63 6.61
CA ALA A 26 -10.95 -10.96 7.11
C ALA A 26 -10.97 -10.97 8.66
N ASN A 27 -10.00 -11.54 9.30
CA ASN A 27 -9.64 -11.54 10.70
C ASN A 27 -8.75 -10.36 11.15
N ILE A 28 -8.43 -9.38 10.29
CA ILE A 28 -7.56 -8.25 10.67
C ILE A 28 -8.30 -7.30 11.61
N ILE A 29 -9.62 -7.16 11.50
CA ILE A 29 -10.42 -6.51 12.55
C ILE A 29 -11.48 -7.52 13.01
N PRO A 30 -11.27 -8.20 14.13
CA PRO A 30 -12.27 -9.07 14.74
C PRO A 30 -13.36 -8.26 15.45
N MET A 31 -13.71 -7.09 14.92
CA MET A 31 -14.70 -6.19 15.53
C MET A 31 -15.81 -5.91 14.53
N GLU A 32 -17.03 -6.09 14.97
CA GLU A 32 -18.20 -5.75 14.16
C GLU A 32 -18.46 -4.24 14.14
N GLU A 33 -18.00 -3.52 15.17
CA GLU A 33 -18.18 -2.08 15.32
C GLU A 33 -17.01 -1.40 16.03
N VAL A 34 -16.88 -0.08 15.83
CA VAL A 34 -15.94 0.78 16.54
C VAL A 34 -16.63 2.06 17.01
N TYR A 35 -16.18 2.61 18.14
CA TYR A 35 -16.64 3.88 18.67
C TYR A 35 -15.76 5.01 18.13
N ILE A 36 -16.36 5.95 17.39
CA ILE A 36 -15.67 7.12 16.85
C ILE A 36 -15.65 8.23 17.91
N GLU A 37 -14.44 8.70 18.21
CA GLU A 37 -14.18 9.77 19.18
C GLU A 37 -13.67 11.03 18.47
N ASP A 38 -13.93 12.19 19.11
CA ASP A 38 -13.33 13.48 18.75
C ASP A 38 -12.05 13.70 19.56
N PHE A 39 -10.95 14.01 18.87
CA PHE A 39 -9.64 14.31 19.46
C PHE A 39 -9.30 15.80 19.42
N GLY A 40 -10.27 16.65 19.14
CA GLY A 40 -10.17 18.11 19.18
C GLY A 40 -10.15 18.78 17.80
N GLU A 41 -10.42 20.09 17.84
CA GLU A 41 -10.42 20.94 16.65
C GLU A 41 -8.98 21.22 16.19
N CYS A 42 -8.74 21.06 14.89
CA CYS A 42 -7.47 21.41 14.25
C CYS A 42 -7.35 22.94 14.07
N GLU A 43 -6.11 23.45 14.02
CA GLU A 43 -5.84 24.84 13.71
C GLU A 43 -6.43 25.24 12.32
N ARG A 44 -6.83 26.51 12.17
CA ARG A 44 -7.57 27.00 11.00
C ARG A 44 -6.66 27.77 10.07
N HIS A 45 -5.92 27.09 9.24
CA HIS A 45 -4.96 27.67 8.29
C HIS A 45 -5.49 27.84 6.86
N ILE A 46 -6.67 27.25 6.55
CA ILE A 46 -7.23 27.30 5.18
C ILE A 46 -8.68 27.74 5.17
N GLN A 47 -9.06 28.39 4.08
CA GLN A 47 -10.45 28.72 3.76
C GLN A 47 -10.91 27.95 2.52
N TYR A 48 -12.21 27.70 2.44
CA TYR A 48 -12.85 27.13 1.28
C TYR A 48 -13.82 28.12 0.65
N HIS A 49 -13.92 28.07 -0.69
CA HIS A 49 -14.92 28.83 -1.45
C HIS A 49 -16.28 28.16 -1.31
N ARG A 50 -17.25 28.87 -0.78
CA ARG A 50 -18.62 28.42 -0.59
C ARG A 50 -19.44 28.76 -1.84
N GLU A 51 -19.83 27.73 -2.60
CA GLU A 51 -20.52 27.90 -3.91
C GLU A 51 -21.90 28.56 -3.78
N SER A 52 -22.56 28.40 -2.62
CA SER A 52 -23.92 28.94 -2.40
C SER A 52 -24.01 30.45 -2.42
N ASP A 53 -22.96 31.15 -2.02
CA ASP A 53 -22.93 32.61 -1.89
C ASP A 53 -21.60 33.28 -2.30
N GLY A 54 -20.65 32.46 -2.78
CA GLY A 54 -19.35 32.94 -3.23
C GLY A 54 -18.41 33.43 -2.13
N VAL A 55 -18.70 33.11 -0.86
CA VAL A 55 -17.92 33.59 0.29
C VAL A 55 -16.82 32.61 0.67
N TRP A 56 -15.65 33.14 1.01
CA TRP A 56 -14.57 32.36 1.61
C TRP A 56 -14.83 32.19 3.11
N SER A 57 -14.78 30.95 3.58
CA SER A 57 -15.01 30.60 4.99
C SER A 57 -13.92 29.67 5.50
N TYR A 58 -13.52 29.85 6.76
CA TYR A 58 -12.57 28.94 7.39
C TYR A 58 -13.10 27.51 7.42
N ILE A 59 -12.23 26.57 7.19
CA ILE A 59 -12.54 25.16 7.40
C ILE A 59 -12.43 24.87 8.89
N ILE A 60 -13.50 24.34 9.45
CA ILE A 60 -13.53 23.78 10.81
C ILE A 60 -13.39 22.26 10.66
N THR A 61 -12.33 21.71 11.21
CA THR A 61 -12.06 20.28 11.17
C THR A 61 -11.71 19.79 12.56
N ASN A 62 -12.42 18.78 13.02
CA ASN A 62 -12.03 18.01 14.20
C ASN A 62 -11.26 16.77 13.73
N MET A 63 -10.18 16.46 14.43
CA MET A 63 -9.48 15.18 14.28
C MET A 63 -10.33 14.11 14.93
N VAL A 64 -10.74 13.12 14.17
CA VAL A 64 -11.60 12.03 14.65
C VAL A 64 -10.95 10.67 14.37
N GLY A 65 -11.27 9.69 15.21
CA GLY A 65 -10.70 8.36 15.12
C GLY A 65 -11.32 7.41 16.12
N TYR A 66 -10.68 6.28 16.31
CA TYR A 66 -11.11 5.22 17.22
C TYR A 66 -9.90 4.49 17.81
N LYS A 67 -10.09 3.75 18.89
CA LYS A 67 -9.01 3.04 19.56
C LYS A 67 -9.23 1.53 19.52
N ILE A 68 -8.15 0.80 19.21
CA ILE A 68 -8.06 -0.66 19.34
C ILE A 68 -6.85 -0.97 20.22
N ASP A 69 -7.05 -1.71 21.28
CA ASP A 69 -5.98 -2.09 22.24
C ASP A 69 -5.16 -0.88 22.74
N GLY A 70 -5.83 0.28 22.86
CA GLY A 70 -5.20 1.53 23.29
C GLY A 70 -4.47 2.31 22.19
N LYS A 71 -4.30 1.75 20.98
CA LYS A 71 -3.72 2.44 19.83
C LYS A 71 -4.79 3.24 19.11
N LEU A 72 -4.48 4.51 18.80
CA LEU A 72 -5.34 5.40 18.02
C LEU A 72 -5.22 5.06 16.53
N HIS A 73 -6.38 4.95 15.87
CA HIS A 73 -6.55 4.89 14.42
C HIS A 73 -7.46 6.02 13.97
N TYR A 74 -7.21 6.56 12.78
CA TYR A 74 -7.94 7.73 12.29
C TYR A 74 -9.15 7.36 11.44
N ALA A 75 -10.15 8.25 11.45
CA ALA A 75 -11.40 8.08 10.71
C ALA A 75 -11.69 9.32 9.86
N TYR A 76 -12.08 9.12 8.61
CA TYR A 76 -12.39 10.19 7.67
C TYR A 76 -13.86 10.17 7.29
N CYS A 77 -14.54 11.32 7.47
CA CYS A 77 -15.95 11.49 7.11
C CYS A 77 -16.19 11.22 5.62
N MET A 78 -17.23 10.45 5.32
CA MET A 78 -17.59 10.08 3.94
C MET A 78 -18.75 10.92 3.36
N GLN A 79 -19.46 11.69 4.16
CA GLN A 79 -20.50 12.62 3.70
C GLN A 79 -20.27 13.99 4.33
N ARG A 80 -20.24 15.04 3.49
CA ARG A 80 -19.95 16.40 3.95
C ARG A 80 -21.12 17.04 4.73
N ASP A 81 -22.32 16.69 4.39
CA ASP A 81 -23.58 17.32 4.81
C ASP A 81 -24.20 16.67 6.05
N ARG A 82 -23.61 15.59 6.55
CA ARG A 82 -24.07 14.91 7.77
C ARG A 82 -23.25 15.31 8.99
N LYS A 83 -23.83 15.09 10.18
CA LYS A 83 -23.16 15.36 11.45
C LYS A 83 -22.09 14.31 11.76
N GLY A 84 -20.84 14.74 11.93
CA GLY A 84 -19.73 13.89 12.38
C GLY A 84 -19.67 13.76 13.90
N ALA A 85 -18.75 12.94 14.40
CA ALA A 85 -18.26 13.06 15.76
C ALA A 85 -17.47 14.37 15.88
N GLY A 86 -17.63 15.08 16.99
CA GLY A 86 -16.91 16.32 17.27
C GLY A 86 -17.80 17.55 17.41
N GLY A 87 -17.23 18.61 17.97
CA GLY A 87 -17.95 19.82 18.34
C GLY A 87 -18.99 19.56 19.43
N GLU A 88 -20.24 19.89 19.15
CA GLU A 88 -21.36 19.63 20.07
C GLU A 88 -21.91 18.19 19.97
N ALA A 89 -21.42 17.40 19.03
CA ALA A 89 -21.89 16.04 18.81
C ALA A 89 -20.97 15.03 19.52
N ASP A 90 -21.55 14.27 20.44
CA ASP A 90 -20.84 13.15 21.09
C ASP A 90 -20.35 12.12 20.04
N GLY A 91 -19.33 11.36 20.44
CA GLY A 91 -18.89 10.18 19.68
C GLY A 91 -20.00 9.15 19.52
N TYR A 92 -19.86 8.24 18.57
CA TYR A 92 -20.87 7.21 18.32
C TYR A 92 -20.28 5.97 17.65
N ASN A 93 -20.99 4.85 17.77
CA ASN A 93 -20.62 3.60 17.16
C ASN A 93 -20.93 3.60 15.66
N VAL A 94 -20.01 3.03 14.90
CA VAL A 94 -20.22 2.67 13.49
C VAL A 94 -19.96 1.18 13.28
N LYS A 95 -20.80 0.56 12.46
CA LYS A 95 -20.64 -0.84 12.06
C LYS A 95 -19.59 -0.92 10.97
N ILE A 96 -18.63 -1.80 11.11
CA ILE A 96 -17.68 -2.14 10.02
C ILE A 96 -18.44 -3.03 9.04
N SER A 97 -18.76 -2.48 7.85
CA SER A 97 -19.59 -3.17 6.87
C SER A 97 -18.77 -3.94 5.82
N ASP A 98 -17.62 -3.38 5.38
CA ASP A 98 -16.78 -3.96 4.34
C ASP A 98 -15.43 -3.22 4.27
N MET A 99 -14.55 -3.66 3.37
CA MET A 99 -13.40 -2.86 2.90
C MET A 99 -13.89 -1.65 2.10
N LEU A 100 -13.16 -0.53 2.20
CA LEU A 100 -13.46 0.66 1.39
C LEU A 100 -13.27 0.36 -0.10
N LYS A 101 -14.36 0.37 -0.89
CA LYS A 101 -14.37 0.00 -2.32
C LYS A 101 -14.03 1.15 -3.26
N ASN A 102 -14.21 2.40 -2.82
CA ASN A 102 -13.87 3.55 -3.66
C ASN A 102 -12.35 3.69 -3.79
N SER A 103 -11.83 3.31 -4.94
CA SER A 103 -10.38 3.29 -5.18
C SER A 103 -9.74 4.67 -5.15
N GLU A 104 -10.42 5.75 -5.56
CA GLU A 104 -9.87 7.09 -5.49
C GLU A 104 -9.78 7.59 -4.05
N VAL A 105 -10.82 7.35 -3.25
CA VAL A 105 -10.80 7.68 -1.81
C VAL A 105 -9.74 6.85 -1.09
N TRP A 106 -9.65 5.56 -1.38
CA TRP A 106 -8.61 4.70 -0.84
C TRP A 106 -7.21 5.23 -1.19
N ARG A 107 -6.97 5.59 -2.47
CA ARG A 107 -5.69 6.20 -2.89
C ARG A 107 -5.43 7.54 -2.22
N ALA A 108 -6.45 8.37 -1.99
CA ALA A 108 -6.27 9.62 -1.25
C ALA A 108 -5.79 9.35 0.18
N ILE A 109 -6.36 8.36 0.85
CA ILE A 109 -5.99 8.01 2.23
C ILE A 109 -4.56 7.44 2.30
N ILE A 110 -4.19 6.50 1.42
CA ILE A 110 -2.85 5.88 1.45
C ILE A 110 -1.73 6.84 1.01
N ASN A 111 -2.05 7.91 0.27
CA ASN A 111 -1.13 9.00 -0.06
C ASN A 111 -1.26 10.20 0.89
N GLY A 112 -2.04 10.06 1.96
CA GLY A 112 -2.26 11.01 3.02
C GLY A 112 -1.94 10.43 4.40
N PHE A 113 -2.29 11.18 5.44
CA PHE A 113 -2.13 10.77 6.82
C PHE A 113 -3.16 9.68 7.19
N PRO A 114 -2.83 8.66 8.01
CA PRO A 114 -1.56 8.45 8.72
C PRO A 114 -0.50 7.65 7.93
N TYR A 115 -0.81 7.20 6.72
CA TYR A 115 0.13 6.40 5.91
C TYR A 115 1.30 7.22 5.36
N LYS A 116 1.15 8.54 5.31
CA LYS A 116 2.21 9.52 5.12
C LYS A 116 2.33 10.41 6.35
N THR A 117 3.55 10.64 6.79
CA THR A 117 3.84 11.55 7.92
C THR A 117 3.62 13.01 7.54
N ALA A 118 3.50 13.89 8.53
CA ALA A 118 3.44 15.34 8.29
C ALA A 118 4.67 15.84 7.49
N GLU A 119 5.86 15.31 7.77
CA GLU A 119 7.09 15.63 7.06
C GLU A 119 7.02 15.19 5.58
N GLU A 120 6.56 13.97 5.28
CA GLU A 120 6.38 13.49 3.90
C GLU A 120 5.33 14.31 3.13
N LEU A 121 4.33 14.86 3.82
CA LEU A 121 3.32 15.75 3.27
C LEU A 121 3.75 17.23 3.23
N ASP A 122 4.96 17.55 3.73
CA ASP A 122 5.49 18.91 3.81
C ASP A 122 4.53 19.87 4.53
N VAL A 123 3.98 19.43 5.67
CA VAL A 123 3.14 20.23 6.57
C VAL A 123 3.70 20.22 7.99
N LYS A 124 3.24 21.13 8.84
CA LYS A 124 3.85 21.41 10.15
C LYS A 124 3.68 20.27 11.16
N ASN A 125 2.52 19.62 11.19
CA ASN A 125 2.17 18.62 12.19
C ASN A 125 1.08 17.66 11.70
N ASP A 126 0.74 16.66 12.52
CA ASP A 126 -0.26 15.64 12.19
C ASP A 126 -1.68 16.19 12.04
N GLN A 127 -2.02 17.30 12.71
CA GLN A 127 -3.33 17.95 12.52
C GLN A 127 -3.45 18.53 11.12
N ASP A 128 -2.41 19.21 10.63
CA ASP A 128 -2.37 19.76 9.27
C ASP A 128 -2.39 18.63 8.23
N ALA A 129 -1.68 17.55 8.49
CA ALA A 129 -1.68 16.36 7.64
C ALA A 129 -3.07 15.70 7.58
N PHE A 130 -3.76 15.62 8.72
CA PHE A 130 -5.14 15.13 8.80
C PHE A 130 -6.11 16.04 8.04
N VAL A 131 -6.01 17.38 8.21
CA VAL A 131 -6.80 18.36 7.47
C VAL A 131 -6.59 18.21 5.97
N ALA A 132 -5.33 18.15 5.52
CA ALA A 132 -5.00 17.99 4.11
C ALA A 132 -5.62 16.73 3.52
N THR A 133 -5.49 15.60 4.22
CA THR A 133 -6.03 14.31 3.78
C THR A 133 -7.56 14.32 3.72
N LYS A 134 -8.23 14.86 4.75
CA LYS A 134 -9.70 14.97 4.79
C LYS A 134 -10.23 15.82 3.63
N GLN A 135 -9.60 16.97 3.36
CA GLN A 135 -10.03 17.83 2.25
C GLN A 135 -9.73 17.21 0.88
N ALA A 136 -8.62 16.46 0.74
CA ALA A 136 -8.33 15.71 -0.47
C ALA A 136 -9.37 14.62 -0.75
N ILE A 137 -9.82 13.90 0.28
CA ILE A 137 -10.92 12.93 0.18
C ILE A 137 -12.18 13.60 -0.38
N TYR A 138 -12.57 14.76 0.15
CA TYR A 138 -13.72 15.49 -0.38
C TYR A 138 -13.51 15.95 -1.83
N CYS A 139 -12.30 16.39 -2.21
CA CYS A 139 -12.02 16.74 -3.60
C CYS A 139 -12.23 15.57 -4.55
N VAL A 140 -11.78 14.36 -4.20
CA VAL A 140 -11.97 13.19 -5.06
C VAL A 140 -13.41 12.70 -5.07
N MET A 141 -14.10 12.75 -3.93
CA MET A 141 -15.50 12.34 -3.81
C MET A 141 -16.47 13.24 -4.58
N TYR A 142 -16.24 14.55 -4.53
CA TYR A 142 -17.16 15.55 -5.11
C TYR A 142 -16.64 16.15 -6.42
N GLY A 143 -15.49 15.69 -6.94
CA GLY A 143 -14.92 16.19 -8.19
C GLY A 143 -14.39 17.62 -8.11
N TRP A 144 -14.10 18.14 -6.91
CA TRP A 144 -13.70 19.54 -6.76
C TRP A 144 -12.29 19.81 -7.29
N ASN A 145 -12.12 21.01 -7.89
CA ASN A 145 -10.82 21.53 -8.21
C ASN A 145 -10.22 22.20 -6.98
N VAL A 146 -9.02 21.76 -6.58
CA VAL A 146 -8.34 22.25 -5.37
C VAL A 146 -8.10 23.75 -5.42
N ASP A 147 -7.62 24.27 -6.57
CA ASP A 147 -7.23 25.68 -6.73
C ASP A 147 -8.42 26.64 -6.75
N LEU A 148 -9.59 26.16 -7.13
CA LEU A 148 -10.84 26.91 -7.08
C LEU A 148 -11.54 26.80 -5.72
N ARG A 149 -11.19 25.76 -4.95
CA ARG A 149 -11.89 25.42 -3.72
C ARG A 149 -11.23 25.91 -2.47
N TYR A 150 -9.88 25.95 -2.41
CA TYR A 150 -9.15 26.26 -1.19
C TYR A 150 -8.10 27.36 -1.40
N VAL A 151 -7.91 28.14 -0.32
CA VAL A 151 -6.81 29.12 -0.21
C VAL A 151 -6.17 29.00 1.17
N GLY A 152 -4.86 29.15 1.25
CA GLY A 152 -4.13 29.32 2.50
C GLY A 152 -4.29 30.75 3.01
N VAL A 153 -4.46 30.91 4.33
CA VAL A 153 -4.52 32.24 4.97
C VAL A 153 -3.15 32.70 5.50
N ASP A 154 -2.21 31.77 5.58
CA ASP A 154 -0.83 31.95 6.01
C ASP A 154 0.07 30.93 5.29
N ASP A 155 1.37 30.93 5.62
CA ASP A 155 2.34 30.01 5.00
C ASP A 155 2.01 28.54 5.27
N GLU A 156 1.53 28.21 6.47
CA GLU A 156 1.12 26.84 6.82
C GLU A 156 -0.13 26.44 6.03
N GLY A 157 -1.08 27.35 5.86
CA GLY A 157 -2.27 27.13 5.03
C GLY A 157 -1.92 26.83 3.57
N TRP A 158 -0.95 27.51 3.00
CA TRP A 158 -0.51 27.22 1.63
C TRP A 158 0.18 25.86 1.53
N ARG A 159 0.96 25.43 2.52
CA ARG A 159 1.51 24.05 2.58
C ARG A 159 0.39 23.00 2.64
N ILE A 160 -0.64 23.24 3.44
CA ILE A 160 -1.82 22.35 3.49
C ILE A 160 -2.50 22.29 2.11
N VAL A 161 -2.72 23.41 1.43
CA VAL A 161 -3.32 23.43 0.08
C VAL A 161 -2.45 22.65 -0.92
N ASP A 162 -1.12 22.80 -0.85
CA ASP A 162 -0.19 22.05 -1.69
C ASP A 162 -0.22 20.55 -1.38
N ALA A 163 -0.34 20.16 -0.11
CA ALA A 163 -0.53 18.77 0.29
C ALA A 163 -1.84 18.20 -0.27
N ILE A 164 -2.97 18.94 -0.14
CA ILE A 164 -4.26 18.55 -0.76
C ILE A 164 -4.07 18.28 -2.26
N ARG A 165 -3.39 19.17 -2.98
CA ARG A 165 -3.15 19.06 -4.42
C ARG A 165 -2.36 17.79 -4.77
N ARG A 166 -1.26 17.52 -4.04
CA ARG A 166 -0.45 16.32 -4.23
C ARG A 166 -1.25 15.04 -3.99
N ILE A 167 -2.00 14.98 -2.89
CA ILE A 167 -2.83 13.82 -2.54
C ILE A 167 -3.91 13.58 -3.62
N VAL A 168 -4.62 14.64 -4.03
CA VAL A 168 -5.67 14.55 -5.08
C VAL A 168 -5.08 14.08 -6.41
N ASN A 169 -3.92 14.60 -6.81
CA ASN A 169 -3.25 14.17 -8.03
C ASN A 169 -2.85 12.70 -7.97
N SER A 170 -2.27 12.26 -6.84
CA SER A 170 -1.94 10.85 -6.64
C SER A 170 -3.17 9.95 -6.66
N ALA A 171 -4.27 10.39 -6.07
CA ALA A 171 -5.52 9.64 -6.03
C ALA A 171 -6.16 9.48 -7.42
N ARG A 172 -6.22 10.55 -8.22
CA ARG A 172 -6.85 10.56 -9.55
C ARG A 172 -6.02 9.87 -10.61
N ASN A 173 -4.70 10.02 -10.56
CA ASN A 173 -3.79 9.46 -11.56
C ASN A 173 -3.28 8.06 -11.20
N GLY A 174 -3.47 7.61 -9.97
CA GLY A 174 -3.05 6.29 -9.52
C GLY A 174 -3.90 5.17 -10.13
N THR A 175 -3.31 3.99 -10.26
CA THR A 175 -3.95 2.78 -10.79
C THR A 175 -4.20 1.71 -9.74
N ASP A 176 -3.72 1.92 -8.51
CA ASP A 176 -3.87 0.97 -7.43
C ASP A 176 -5.31 0.90 -6.92
N THR A 177 -5.73 -0.28 -6.50
CA THR A 177 -7.08 -0.53 -5.98
C THR A 177 -7.01 -1.35 -4.69
N PRO A 178 -7.99 -1.24 -3.79
CA PRO A 178 -8.04 -2.05 -2.55
C PRO A 178 -7.98 -3.55 -2.82
N ASP A 179 -8.62 -3.99 -3.90
CA ASP A 179 -8.75 -5.41 -4.28
C ASP A 179 -7.58 -5.91 -5.13
N LYS A 180 -6.62 -5.06 -5.47
CA LYS A 180 -5.45 -5.50 -6.21
C LYS A 180 -4.69 -6.49 -5.34
N THR A 181 -4.99 -7.77 -5.53
CA THR A 181 -4.11 -8.85 -5.08
C THR A 181 -2.74 -8.56 -5.68
N ASN A 182 -1.77 -8.41 -4.81
CA ASN A 182 -0.41 -8.14 -5.19
C ASN A 182 0.09 -9.29 -6.05
N LEU A 183 0.01 -9.13 -7.37
CA LEU A 183 0.56 -10.09 -8.31
C LEU A 183 2.08 -10.01 -8.18
N PHE A 184 2.59 -10.94 -7.42
CA PHE A 184 4.00 -11.22 -7.37
C PHE A 184 4.29 -12.26 -8.47
N THR A 185 5.04 -11.87 -9.48
CA THR A 185 5.44 -12.78 -10.56
C THR A 185 6.94 -12.93 -10.58
N ILE A 186 7.38 -14.16 -10.84
CA ILE A 186 8.78 -14.51 -11.02
C ILE A 186 8.91 -15.13 -12.41
N ASN A 187 9.75 -14.54 -13.22
CA ASN A 187 10.02 -15.03 -14.55
C ASN A 187 11.47 -15.52 -14.64
N LYS A 188 11.66 -16.69 -15.21
CA LYS A 188 12.97 -17.16 -15.62
C LYS A 188 13.50 -16.25 -16.75
N ILE A 189 14.73 -15.75 -16.61
CA ILE A 189 15.38 -14.96 -17.66
C ILE A 189 16.39 -15.85 -18.40
N GLY A 190 16.21 -15.98 -19.70
CA GLY A 190 17.14 -16.63 -20.59
C GLY A 190 17.40 -18.08 -20.24
N GLU A 191 18.49 -18.62 -20.83
CA GLU A 191 18.94 -19.97 -20.60
C GLU A 191 20.01 -20.04 -19.49
N LEU A 192 20.30 -21.28 -19.05
CA LEU A 192 21.35 -21.55 -18.07
C LEU A 192 22.69 -21.03 -18.59
N LYS A 193 23.37 -20.16 -17.86
CA LYS A 193 24.65 -19.57 -18.24
C LYS A 193 25.79 -20.14 -17.42
N LYS A 194 26.95 -20.35 -18.04
CA LYS A 194 28.18 -20.69 -17.31
C LYS A 194 28.66 -19.43 -16.58
N GLU A 195 28.55 -19.40 -15.26
CA GLU A 195 28.99 -18.30 -14.43
C GLU A 195 30.48 -18.39 -14.07
N SER A 196 30.94 -19.61 -13.85
CA SER A 196 32.35 -19.93 -13.58
C SER A 196 32.65 -21.40 -13.92
N ASP A 197 33.88 -21.86 -13.68
CA ASP A 197 34.21 -23.29 -13.85
C ASP A 197 33.50 -24.19 -12.82
N LYS A 198 33.04 -23.61 -11.72
CA LYS A 198 32.36 -24.33 -10.63
C LYS A 198 30.83 -24.25 -10.71
N TYR A 199 30.27 -23.21 -11.35
CA TYR A 199 28.84 -22.95 -11.30
C TYR A 199 28.26 -22.54 -12.65
N TYR A 200 27.06 -23.03 -12.93
CA TYR A 200 26.10 -22.40 -13.83
C TYR A 200 25.17 -21.49 -13.03
N SER A 201 24.58 -20.52 -13.68
CA SER A 201 23.55 -19.65 -13.10
C SER A 201 22.28 -19.66 -13.91
N GLN A 202 21.14 -19.64 -13.21
CA GLN A 202 19.84 -19.30 -13.76
C GLN A 202 19.35 -18.01 -13.10
N GLU A 203 19.08 -17.02 -13.93
CA GLU A 203 18.57 -15.72 -13.50
C GLU A 203 17.05 -15.72 -13.46
N PHE A 204 16.51 -14.97 -12.47
CA PHE A 204 15.08 -14.77 -12.28
C PHE A 204 14.80 -13.27 -12.10
N GLU A 205 13.81 -12.81 -12.85
CA GLU A 205 13.25 -11.49 -12.73
C GLU A 205 12.03 -11.53 -11.79
N VAL A 206 11.97 -10.55 -10.90
CA VAL A 206 10.90 -10.45 -9.90
C VAL A 206 10.11 -9.21 -10.18
N HIS A 207 8.83 -9.37 -10.50
CA HIS A 207 7.88 -8.29 -10.66
C HIS A 207 6.87 -8.33 -9.51
N ASN A 208 6.70 -7.20 -8.86
CA ASN A 208 5.68 -7.02 -7.84
C ASN A 208 4.78 -5.85 -8.23
N GLY A 209 3.48 -6.08 -8.21
CA GLY A 209 2.44 -5.09 -8.55
C GLY A 209 2.15 -4.08 -7.45
N THR A 210 2.73 -4.25 -6.25
CA THR A 210 2.56 -3.38 -5.09
C THR A 210 3.82 -3.30 -4.26
N GLU A 211 3.86 -2.36 -3.32
CA GLU A 211 4.99 -2.19 -2.40
C GLU A 211 5.18 -3.43 -1.52
N MET A 212 6.23 -4.16 -1.81
CA MET A 212 6.76 -5.23 -0.98
C MET A 212 8.11 -4.74 -0.44
N GLU A 213 8.33 -4.83 0.86
CA GLU A 213 9.62 -4.43 1.44
C GLU A 213 10.74 -5.37 1.03
N SER A 214 10.45 -6.67 1.11
CA SER A 214 11.41 -7.73 0.82
C SER A 214 10.72 -9.04 0.48
N TYR A 215 11.44 -9.93 -0.17
CA TYR A 215 11.02 -11.31 -0.34
C TYR A 215 12.15 -12.27 0.08
N GLU A 216 11.79 -13.49 0.44
CA GLU A 216 12.70 -14.54 0.85
C GLU A 216 12.53 -15.78 0.00
N ILE A 217 13.64 -16.35 -0.47
CA ILE A 217 13.67 -17.68 -1.09
C ILE A 217 13.68 -18.70 0.05
N THR A 218 12.54 -19.33 0.29
CA THR A 218 12.33 -20.25 1.41
C THR A 218 12.69 -21.69 1.05
N ASN A 219 12.67 -22.03 -0.23
CA ASN A 219 13.01 -23.38 -0.67
C ASN A 219 13.53 -23.38 -2.11
N ILE A 220 14.52 -24.26 -2.37
CA ILE A 220 15.05 -24.58 -3.68
C ILE A 220 14.98 -26.11 -3.79
N LYS A 221 13.98 -26.63 -4.50
CA LYS A 221 13.67 -28.06 -4.56
C LYS A 221 13.94 -28.60 -5.97
N ASN A 222 14.37 -29.85 -6.05
CA ASN A 222 14.67 -30.55 -7.32
C ASN A 222 15.77 -29.90 -8.17
N PHE A 223 16.56 -29.01 -7.61
CA PHE A 223 17.82 -28.57 -8.21
C PHE A 223 18.93 -29.56 -7.86
N PRO A 224 20.00 -29.63 -8.66
CA PRO A 224 21.20 -30.39 -8.31
C PRO A 224 21.71 -30.06 -6.91
N THR A 225 22.18 -31.08 -6.17
CA THR A 225 22.64 -30.91 -4.78
C THR A 225 23.72 -29.83 -4.69
N GLY A 226 23.57 -28.93 -3.71
CA GLY A 226 24.50 -27.83 -3.51
C GLY A 226 24.15 -26.56 -4.28
N SER A 227 22.99 -26.51 -4.94
CA SER A 227 22.45 -25.26 -5.52
C SER A 227 22.01 -24.30 -4.44
N PHE A 228 22.18 -23.00 -4.66
CA PHE A 228 21.81 -21.95 -3.71
C PHE A 228 21.53 -20.62 -4.42
N SER A 229 20.79 -19.74 -3.74
CA SER A 229 20.45 -18.42 -4.25
C SER A 229 21.53 -17.38 -3.96
N VAL A 230 21.69 -16.44 -4.89
CA VAL A 230 22.63 -15.33 -4.83
C VAL A 230 21.99 -14.05 -5.39
N ASP A 231 22.54 -12.90 -5.00
CA ASP A 231 22.22 -11.64 -5.68
C ASP A 231 22.92 -11.56 -7.06
N MET A 232 22.66 -10.48 -7.79
CA MET A 232 23.25 -10.28 -9.13
C MET A 232 24.77 -10.16 -9.11
N ASN A 233 25.38 -9.90 -7.93
CA ASN A 233 26.83 -9.83 -7.71
C ASN A 233 27.43 -11.15 -7.19
N ASN A 234 26.65 -12.25 -7.18
CA ASN A 234 27.02 -13.57 -6.68
C ASN A 234 27.22 -13.67 -5.16
N ASN A 235 26.71 -12.73 -4.38
CA ASN A 235 26.70 -12.86 -2.94
C ASN A 235 25.56 -13.78 -2.50
N LYS A 236 25.88 -14.81 -1.70
CA LYS A 236 24.88 -15.76 -1.20
C LYS A 236 23.85 -15.04 -0.31
N ARG A 237 22.57 -15.14 -0.68
CA ARG A 237 21.45 -14.55 0.02
C ARG A 237 20.19 -15.40 -0.16
N THR A 238 19.31 -15.32 0.83
CA THR A 238 17.93 -15.84 0.74
C THR A 238 16.91 -14.70 0.79
N ILE A 239 17.27 -13.54 1.37
CA ILE A 239 16.38 -12.37 1.49
C ILE A 239 16.85 -11.28 0.54
N PHE A 240 15.90 -10.73 -0.20
CA PHE A 240 16.13 -9.72 -1.24
C PHE A 240 15.17 -8.53 -1.02
N THR A 241 15.67 -7.31 -1.29
CA THR A 241 14.81 -6.13 -1.36
C THR A 241 13.83 -6.27 -2.54
N SER A 242 12.64 -5.75 -2.39
CA SER A 242 11.61 -5.72 -3.43
C SER A 242 12.14 -5.25 -4.79
N GLY A 243 11.67 -5.89 -5.86
CA GLY A 243 12.03 -5.56 -7.25
C GLY A 243 13.49 -5.88 -7.63
N LYS A 244 14.25 -6.58 -6.78
CA LYS A 244 15.60 -7.03 -7.12
C LYS A 244 15.56 -8.44 -7.67
N ASN A 245 16.27 -8.65 -8.79
CA ASN A 245 16.48 -9.95 -9.40
C ASN A 245 17.43 -10.81 -8.56
N PHE A 246 17.36 -12.11 -8.76
CA PHE A 246 18.28 -13.05 -8.13
C PHE A 246 18.74 -14.12 -9.13
N LYS A 247 19.76 -14.86 -8.75
CA LYS A 247 20.23 -16.04 -9.47
C LYS A 247 20.24 -17.26 -8.56
N ILE A 248 20.05 -18.43 -9.16
CA ILE A 248 20.39 -19.71 -8.55
C ILE A 248 21.71 -20.18 -9.15
N LEU A 249 22.71 -20.38 -8.30
CA LEU A 249 23.97 -21.02 -8.67
C LEU A 249 23.85 -22.54 -8.52
N ILE A 250 24.26 -23.24 -9.54
CA ILE A 250 24.12 -24.70 -9.70
C ILE A 250 25.52 -25.29 -9.93
N PRO A 251 26.01 -26.20 -9.05
CA PRO A 251 27.34 -26.78 -9.21
C PRO A 251 27.47 -27.55 -10.53
N THR A 252 28.53 -27.24 -11.30
CA THR A 252 28.76 -27.79 -12.63
C THR A 252 28.91 -29.31 -12.60
N ASP A 253 29.55 -29.85 -11.57
CA ASP A 253 29.82 -31.30 -11.40
C ASP A 253 28.58 -32.11 -10.97
N LYS A 254 27.48 -31.42 -10.61
CA LYS A 254 26.22 -32.03 -10.16
C LYS A 254 25.14 -32.06 -11.24
N ILE A 255 25.39 -31.42 -12.38
CA ILE A 255 24.46 -31.46 -13.53
C ILE A 255 24.78 -32.70 -14.35
N ILE A 256 24.03 -33.78 -14.16
CA ILE A 256 24.19 -35.04 -14.84
C ILE A 256 23.15 -35.30 -15.93
N GLU A 257 21.99 -34.67 -15.80
CA GLU A 257 20.84 -34.82 -16.69
C GLU A 257 19.95 -33.54 -16.67
N ASN A 258 18.91 -33.51 -17.49
CA ASN A 258 17.89 -32.47 -17.42
C ASN A 258 17.13 -32.57 -16.09
N PHE A 259 16.82 -31.44 -15.48
CA PHE A 259 16.08 -31.39 -14.23
C PHE A 259 15.02 -30.26 -14.25
N GLU A 260 13.99 -30.45 -13.46
CA GLU A 260 12.96 -29.45 -13.21
C GLU A 260 13.12 -28.92 -11.78
N GLY A 261 13.52 -27.67 -11.65
CA GLY A 261 13.72 -27.02 -10.36
C GLY A 261 12.50 -26.22 -9.91
N ILE A 262 12.24 -26.22 -8.62
CA ILE A 262 11.17 -25.42 -7.97
C ILE A 262 11.84 -24.44 -7.02
N VAL A 263 11.54 -23.15 -7.20
CA VAL A 263 11.92 -22.10 -6.25
C VAL A 263 10.66 -21.62 -5.54
N THR A 264 10.64 -21.74 -4.22
CA THR A 264 9.55 -21.22 -3.39
C THR A 264 9.97 -19.90 -2.76
N ILE A 265 9.12 -18.89 -2.89
CA ILE A 265 9.37 -17.55 -2.37
C ILE A 265 8.26 -17.16 -1.40
N SER A 266 8.65 -16.47 -0.34
CA SER A 266 7.78 -15.81 0.62
C SER A 266 8.09 -14.33 0.63
N GLY A 267 7.08 -13.45 0.77
CA GLY A 267 7.28 -12.01 0.84
C GLY A 267 6.37 -11.36 1.87
N LYS A 268 6.83 -10.26 2.45
CA LYS A 268 6.00 -9.38 3.27
C LYS A 268 5.40 -8.30 2.38
N LEU A 269 4.09 -8.28 2.31
CA LEU A 269 3.35 -7.26 1.58
C LEU A 269 3.01 -6.12 2.53
N LYS A 270 3.22 -4.89 2.09
CA LYS A 270 2.70 -3.72 2.77
C LYS A 270 1.24 -3.55 2.33
N THR A 271 0.31 -3.82 3.23
CA THR A 271 -1.11 -3.65 2.99
C THR A 271 -1.61 -2.41 3.71
N TYR A 272 -2.60 -1.74 3.11
CA TYR A 272 -3.25 -0.58 3.68
C TYR A 272 -4.74 -0.88 3.83
N PRO A 273 -5.14 -1.62 4.87
CA PRO A 273 -6.54 -1.93 5.09
C PRO A 273 -7.27 -0.68 5.54
N ILE A 274 -8.25 -0.28 4.74
CA ILE A 274 -9.17 0.82 5.05
C ILE A 274 -10.56 0.24 4.97
N PHE A 275 -11.34 0.39 6.04
CA PHE A 275 -12.67 -0.17 6.15
C PHE A 275 -13.73 0.91 6.01
N TYR A 276 -14.93 0.52 5.61
CA TYR A 276 -16.09 1.39 5.61
C TYR A 276 -16.88 1.18 6.91
N GLY A 277 -16.96 2.23 7.73
CA GLY A 277 -17.75 2.28 8.96
C GLY A 277 -19.08 2.96 8.69
N GLU A 278 -20.16 2.19 8.72
CA GLU A 278 -21.52 2.68 8.49
C GLU A 278 -22.17 3.11 9.80
N SER A 279 -22.66 4.35 9.86
CA SER A 279 -23.44 4.83 11.00
C SER A 279 -24.80 4.16 11.08
N TYR A 280 -25.22 3.81 12.29
CA TYR A 280 -26.58 3.33 12.56
C TYR A 280 -27.64 4.43 12.37
N ASP A 281 -27.25 5.68 12.61
CA ASP A 281 -28.07 6.87 12.38
C ASP A 281 -27.73 7.49 11.02
N LYS A 282 -28.70 7.54 10.12
CA LYS A 282 -28.51 8.08 8.75
C LYS A 282 -28.36 9.61 8.70
N GLU A 283 -28.59 10.30 9.78
CA GLU A 283 -28.28 11.73 9.94
C GLU A 283 -26.80 11.97 10.27
N ARG A 284 -26.08 10.91 10.67
CA ARG A 284 -24.67 10.96 11.02
C ARG A 284 -23.77 10.46 9.91
N GLN A 285 -22.48 10.82 9.98
CA GLN A 285 -21.42 10.44 9.05
C GLN A 285 -21.16 8.94 9.06
N ASP A 286 -20.94 8.38 7.88
CA ASP A 286 -20.16 7.17 7.72
C ASP A 286 -18.67 7.54 7.63
N TYR A 287 -17.78 6.58 7.86
CA TYR A 287 -16.35 6.83 7.90
C TYR A 287 -15.54 5.86 7.06
N ALA A 288 -14.45 6.38 6.47
CA ALA A 288 -13.32 5.55 6.07
C ALA A 288 -12.40 5.37 7.29
N LEU A 289 -12.23 4.15 7.74
CA LEU A 289 -11.51 3.76 8.95
C LEU A 289 -10.12 3.27 8.57
N THR A 290 -9.06 4.00 8.95
CA THR A 290 -7.68 3.55 8.74
C THR A 290 -7.32 2.48 9.75
N TYR A 291 -6.45 1.56 9.37
CA TYR A 291 -5.88 0.55 10.25
C TYR A 291 -4.39 0.42 9.92
N ASP A 292 -3.57 1.24 10.57
CA ASP A 292 -2.12 1.39 10.37
C ASP A 292 -1.29 0.71 11.47
#